data_5caee3e08c954a4224aebf30fdece313
#
_entry.id   5caee3e08c954a4224aebf30fdece313
#
_cell.length_a   1.000
_cell.length_b   1.000
_cell.length_c   1.000
_cell.angle_alpha   90.00
_cell.angle_beta   90.00
_cell.angle_gamma   90.00
#
_symmetry.space_group_name_H-M   'P 1'
#
loop_
_entity.id
_entity.type
_entity.pdbx_description
1 polymer ?
#
loop_
_entity_poly.entity_id
_entity_poly.type
_entity_poly.pdbx_seq_one_letter_code
_entity_poly.pdbx_strand_id
1 'polypeptide(L)'
;MTLDHIDMFFLSGNSLIIVRSIGRLALPLFIFLSVDGIYHSKNPYKYSLTLIILGFIMDIVLYTISKLFLSQIMIGNVFTLLGLGSLCATLIRRKDYYSLLAVFPFAYATMASFENIFSPYINCEYGFYGITMYLAIFLVYELVPYTLKQLAHKNNVNEDLLIEIYQRRYRNYYSLMILILHGAIFYLLYRINYTLPLIPFSYNIQSWCCLAGIFFIFFNGKKGYEHKFTKYAFYVYYPLHVAILGIIAYLISI
;
A
#
# COMPACT_ATOMS: atom_id res chain seq x y z
N MET A 1 0.01 -9.91 6.63
CA MET A 1 0.83 -10.36 5.51
C MET A 1 1.23 -11.83 5.63
N THR A 2 2.04 -12.26 6.60
CA THR A 2 2.39 -13.69 6.78
C THR A 2 1.16 -14.58 6.90
N LEU A 3 0.15 -14.16 7.66
CA LEU A 3 -1.13 -14.87 7.78
C LEU A 3 -1.85 -15.04 6.43
N ASP A 4 -1.79 -14.03 5.56
CA ASP A 4 -2.38 -14.07 4.23
C ASP A 4 -1.65 -15.08 3.32
N HIS A 5 -0.32 -15.14 3.43
CA HIS A 5 0.48 -16.12 2.71
C HIS A 5 0.33 -17.56 3.26
N ILE A 6 0.17 -17.71 4.58
CA ILE A 6 -0.16 -19.01 5.17
C ILE A 6 -1.50 -19.53 4.61
N ASP A 7 -2.51 -18.67 4.54
CA ASP A 7 -3.79 -19.03 3.93
C ASP A 7 -3.63 -19.47 2.47
N MET A 8 -2.85 -18.71 1.71
CA MET A 8 -2.60 -18.95 0.30
C MET A 8 -1.88 -20.30 0.04
N PHE A 9 -0.91 -20.66 0.86
CA PHE A 9 -0.11 -21.86 0.66
C PHE A 9 -0.71 -23.13 1.26
N PHE A 10 -1.47 -23.03 2.37
CA PHE A 10 -1.85 -24.20 3.15
C PHE A 10 -3.36 -24.41 3.30
N LEU A 11 -4.18 -23.39 3.19
CA LEU A 11 -5.61 -23.46 3.51
C LEU A 11 -6.53 -23.49 2.28
N SER A 12 -6.00 -23.27 1.07
CA SER A 12 -6.62 -23.42 -0.27
C SER A 12 -8.16 -23.39 -0.30
N GLY A 13 -8.78 -22.29 0.17
CA GLY A 13 -10.23 -22.08 0.07
C GLY A 13 -11.06 -22.39 1.32
N ASN A 14 -10.53 -23.12 2.30
CA ASN A 14 -11.18 -23.36 3.61
C ASN A 14 -10.69 -22.40 4.70
N SER A 15 -10.19 -21.22 4.28
CA SER A 15 -9.64 -20.24 5.19
C SER A 15 -10.67 -19.72 6.18
N LEU A 16 -10.28 -19.64 7.43
CA LEU A 16 -10.99 -18.86 8.41
C LEU A 16 -11.00 -17.41 7.92
N ILE A 17 -12.16 -16.89 7.53
CA ILE A 17 -12.37 -15.50 7.06
C ILE A 17 -11.62 -14.49 7.95
N ILE A 18 -11.53 -14.79 9.24
CA ILE A 18 -10.84 -13.97 10.25
C ILE A 18 -9.33 -13.84 9.93
N VAL A 19 -8.64 -14.95 9.64
CA VAL A 19 -7.18 -14.95 9.39
C VAL A 19 -6.85 -14.11 8.17
N ARG A 20 -7.63 -14.27 7.12
CA ARG A 20 -7.49 -13.54 5.86
C ARG A 20 -7.81 -12.05 6.03
N SER A 21 -8.86 -11.73 6.81
CA SER A 21 -9.22 -10.35 7.13
C SER A 21 -8.13 -9.61 7.90
N ILE A 22 -7.47 -10.27 8.85
CA ILE A 22 -6.32 -9.70 9.57
C ILE A 22 -5.16 -9.43 8.60
N GLY A 23 -4.90 -10.34 7.66
CA GLY A 23 -3.88 -10.14 6.63
C GLY A 23 -4.10 -8.87 5.79
N ARG A 24 -5.36 -8.54 5.50
CA ARG A 24 -5.73 -7.35 4.71
C ARG A 24 -5.46 -6.02 5.40
N LEU A 25 -5.30 -5.98 6.71
CA LEU A 25 -4.91 -4.76 7.43
C LEU A 25 -3.50 -4.27 7.07
N ALA A 26 -2.65 -5.15 6.56
CA ALA A 26 -1.26 -4.82 6.26
C ALA A 26 -1.15 -3.76 5.16
N LEU A 27 -1.94 -3.85 4.09
CA LEU A 27 -1.86 -2.94 2.94
C LEU A 27 -2.05 -1.47 3.33
N PRO A 28 -3.16 -1.06 4.00
CA PRO A 28 -3.35 0.34 4.38
C PRO A 28 -2.26 0.84 5.34
N LEU A 29 -1.76 -0.02 6.23
CA LEU A 29 -0.67 0.33 7.15
C LEU A 29 0.63 0.62 6.37
N PHE A 30 0.99 -0.22 5.41
CA PHE A 30 2.16 0.03 4.57
C PHE A 30 2.01 1.29 3.71
N ILE A 31 0.83 1.52 3.13
CA ILE A 31 0.55 2.73 2.37
C ILE A 31 0.69 3.97 3.25
N PHE A 32 0.06 3.98 4.43
CA PHE A 32 0.12 5.09 5.36
C PHE A 32 1.56 5.41 5.77
N LEU A 33 2.33 4.40 6.17
CA LEU A 33 3.74 4.56 6.54
C LEU A 33 4.62 4.96 5.35
N SER A 34 4.31 4.49 4.14
CA SER A 34 5.04 4.87 2.93
C SER A 34 4.77 6.33 2.55
N VAL A 35 3.53 6.80 2.69
CA VAL A 35 3.20 8.22 2.50
C VAL A 35 3.94 9.07 3.52
N ASP A 36 3.89 8.71 4.81
CA ASP A 36 4.64 9.42 5.85
C ASP A 36 6.15 9.44 5.54
N GLY A 37 6.68 8.32 5.04
CA GLY A 37 8.08 8.16 4.61
C GLY A 37 8.51 9.15 3.54
N ILE A 38 7.66 9.49 2.56
CA ILE A 38 7.97 10.51 1.53
C ILE A 38 8.24 11.87 2.19
N TYR A 39 7.45 12.24 3.19
CA TYR A 39 7.58 13.54 3.87
C TYR A 39 8.81 13.62 4.79
N HIS A 40 9.30 12.50 5.28
CA HIS A 40 10.50 12.41 6.10
C HIS A 40 11.77 12.08 5.31
N SER A 41 11.65 11.74 4.03
CA SER A 41 12.79 11.40 3.18
C SER A 41 13.54 12.64 2.72
N LYS A 42 14.88 12.63 2.84
CA LYS A 42 15.74 13.67 2.26
C LYS A 42 15.66 13.71 0.73
N ASN A 43 15.41 12.57 0.10
CA ASN A 43 15.25 12.45 -1.36
C ASN A 43 14.09 11.49 -1.67
N PRO A 44 12.87 12.03 -1.88
CA PRO A 44 11.68 11.22 -2.18
C PRO A 44 11.81 10.38 -3.45
N TYR A 45 12.51 10.86 -4.47
CA TYR A 45 12.75 10.08 -5.70
C TYR A 45 13.60 8.84 -5.44
N LYS A 46 14.68 9.00 -4.65
CA LYS A 46 15.53 7.86 -4.25
C LYS A 46 14.73 6.86 -3.41
N TYR A 47 13.84 7.36 -2.54
CA TYR A 47 12.95 6.51 -1.74
C TYR A 47 12.03 5.68 -2.65
N SER A 48 11.33 6.32 -3.59
CA SER A 48 10.45 5.67 -4.55
C SER A 48 11.19 4.65 -5.41
N LEU A 49 12.35 5.03 -5.95
CA LEU A 49 13.17 4.15 -6.77
C LEU A 49 13.66 2.92 -5.98
N THR A 50 14.03 3.10 -4.71
CA THR A 50 14.43 1.97 -3.85
C THR A 50 13.29 0.96 -3.69
N LEU A 51 12.05 1.42 -3.48
CA LEU A 51 10.89 0.54 -3.38
C LEU A 51 10.58 -0.17 -4.71
N ILE A 52 10.72 0.52 -5.85
CA ILE A 52 10.54 -0.08 -7.19
C ILE A 52 11.58 -1.17 -7.44
N ILE A 53 12.85 -0.90 -7.13
CA ILE A 53 13.94 -1.88 -7.28
C ILE A 53 13.69 -3.10 -6.38
N LEU A 54 13.29 -2.88 -5.14
CA LEU A 54 12.93 -3.97 -4.23
C LEU A 54 11.74 -4.77 -4.75
N GLY A 55 10.74 -4.10 -5.32
CA GLY A 55 9.61 -4.75 -5.98
C GLY A 55 10.08 -5.66 -7.12
N PHE A 56 10.96 -5.16 -7.98
CA PHE A 56 11.50 -5.93 -9.10
C PHE A 56 12.32 -7.16 -8.61
N ILE A 57 13.16 -6.98 -7.59
CA ILE A 57 13.90 -8.11 -6.97
C ILE A 57 12.92 -9.15 -6.41
N MET A 58 11.84 -8.69 -5.76
CA MET A 58 10.81 -9.57 -5.23
C MET A 58 10.09 -10.35 -6.32
N ASP A 59 9.76 -9.73 -7.43
CA ASP A 59 9.11 -10.42 -8.55
C ASP A 59 10.01 -11.52 -9.14
N ILE A 60 11.32 -11.29 -9.22
CA ILE A 60 12.29 -12.33 -9.62
C ILE A 60 12.29 -13.49 -8.61
N VAL A 61 12.30 -13.18 -7.31
CA VAL A 61 12.28 -14.20 -6.25
C VAL A 61 10.98 -15.02 -6.31
N LEU A 62 9.84 -14.35 -6.38
CA LEU A 62 8.52 -15.00 -6.45
C LEU A 62 8.39 -15.86 -7.72
N TYR A 63 8.82 -15.36 -8.86
CA TYR A 63 8.84 -16.11 -10.12
C TYR A 63 9.71 -17.37 -10.01
N THR A 64 10.90 -17.24 -9.44
CA THR A 64 11.82 -18.36 -9.28
C THR A 64 11.24 -19.43 -8.34
N ILE A 65 10.70 -19.01 -7.19
CA ILE A 65 10.07 -19.93 -6.22
C ILE A 65 8.86 -20.61 -6.84
N SER A 66 7.99 -19.88 -7.51
CA SER A 66 6.80 -20.43 -8.14
C SER A 66 7.13 -21.43 -9.23
N LYS A 67 8.15 -21.18 -10.03
CA LYS A 67 8.61 -22.09 -11.08
C LYS A 67 9.27 -23.36 -10.55
N LEU A 68 9.97 -23.29 -9.41
CA LEU A 68 10.69 -24.41 -8.83
C LEU A 68 9.80 -25.29 -7.93
N PHE A 69 8.86 -24.68 -7.20
CA PHE A 69 8.16 -25.33 -6.10
C PHE A 69 6.62 -25.31 -6.21
N LEU A 70 6.04 -24.53 -7.13
CA LEU A 70 4.60 -24.36 -7.24
C LEU A 70 4.11 -24.65 -8.66
N SER A 71 2.86 -25.08 -8.78
CA SER A 71 2.22 -25.32 -10.07
C SER A 71 1.75 -24.04 -10.78
N GLN A 72 1.66 -22.92 -10.05
CA GLN A 72 1.18 -21.64 -10.58
C GLN A 72 2.25 -20.56 -10.44
N ILE A 73 2.43 -19.76 -11.48
CA ILE A 73 3.35 -18.62 -11.48
C ILE A 73 2.73 -17.50 -10.64
N MET A 74 3.48 -17.05 -9.64
CA MET A 74 3.14 -15.92 -8.79
C MET A 74 4.04 -14.74 -9.14
N ILE A 75 3.45 -13.63 -9.54
CA ILE A 75 4.14 -12.38 -9.81
C ILE A 75 3.29 -11.25 -9.22
N GLY A 76 3.94 -10.24 -8.71
CA GLY A 76 3.29 -9.08 -8.10
C GLY A 76 3.50 -9.04 -6.59
N ASN A 77 3.84 -7.87 -6.11
CA ASN A 77 4.13 -7.65 -4.71
C ASN A 77 3.80 -6.22 -4.28
N VAL A 78 3.67 -6.03 -2.97
CA VAL A 78 3.31 -4.75 -2.38
C VAL A 78 4.37 -3.66 -2.59
N PHE A 79 5.67 -4.00 -2.72
CA PHE A 79 6.72 -3.00 -2.92
C PHE A 79 6.60 -2.28 -4.26
N THR A 80 6.21 -2.98 -5.31
CA THR A 80 5.91 -2.38 -6.61
C THR A 80 4.81 -1.33 -6.48
N LEU A 81 3.71 -1.66 -5.80
CA LEU A 81 2.63 -0.71 -5.52
C LEU A 81 3.10 0.51 -4.72
N LEU A 82 3.82 0.28 -3.60
CA LEU A 82 4.33 1.36 -2.75
C LEU A 82 5.33 2.25 -3.51
N GLY A 83 6.16 1.65 -4.36
CA GLY A 83 7.12 2.36 -5.20
C GLY A 83 6.43 3.24 -6.24
N LEU A 84 5.45 2.69 -6.97
CA LEU A 84 4.66 3.45 -7.95
C LEU A 84 3.83 4.54 -7.28
N GLY A 85 3.16 4.25 -6.17
CA GLY A 85 2.39 5.22 -5.40
C GLY A 85 3.25 6.36 -4.85
N SER A 86 4.43 6.04 -4.30
CA SER A 86 5.36 7.05 -3.81
C SER A 86 5.95 7.90 -4.94
N LEU A 87 6.18 7.31 -6.13
CA LEU A 87 6.63 8.05 -7.31
C LEU A 87 5.53 9.00 -7.81
N CYS A 88 4.27 8.54 -7.91
CA CYS A 88 3.13 9.40 -8.22
C CYS A 88 3.05 10.58 -7.27
N ALA A 89 3.04 10.33 -5.97
CA ALA A 89 2.95 11.36 -4.93
C ALA A 89 4.11 12.36 -5.02
N THR A 90 5.34 11.87 -5.24
CA THR A 90 6.53 12.72 -5.37
C THR A 90 6.46 13.62 -6.60
N LEU A 91 5.96 13.10 -7.74
CA LEU A 91 5.78 13.87 -8.96
C LEU A 91 4.67 14.92 -8.79
N ILE A 92 3.54 14.57 -8.19
CA ILE A 92 2.43 15.51 -7.93
C ILE A 92 2.89 16.67 -7.02
N ARG A 93 3.72 16.40 -6.02
CA ARG A 93 4.26 17.44 -5.10
C ARG A 93 5.10 18.51 -5.78
N ARG A 94 5.66 18.23 -6.94
CA ARG A 94 6.46 19.22 -7.68
C ARG A 94 5.64 20.46 -8.09
N LYS A 95 4.34 20.28 -8.38
CA LYS A 95 3.42 21.34 -8.82
C LYS A 95 3.89 22.10 -10.07
N ASP A 96 4.76 21.48 -10.88
CA ASP A 96 5.23 21.95 -12.18
C ASP A 96 4.72 21.04 -13.31
N TYR A 97 5.06 21.34 -14.56
CA TYR A 97 4.64 20.52 -15.71
C TYR A 97 5.10 19.04 -15.62
N TYR A 98 6.19 18.75 -14.91
CA TYR A 98 6.62 17.37 -14.67
C TYR A 98 5.67 16.58 -13.76
N SER A 99 4.75 17.24 -13.05
CA SER A 99 3.71 16.55 -12.28
C SER A 99 2.82 15.68 -13.15
N LEU A 100 2.67 16.02 -14.45
CA LEU A 100 1.93 15.22 -15.43
C LEU A 100 2.55 13.83 -15.64
N LEU A 101 3.86 13.67 -15.39
CA LEU A 101 4.52 12.36 -15.47
C LEU A 101 3.96 11.34 -14.46
N ALA A 102 3.25 11.79 -13.43
CA ALA A 102 2.55 10.92 -12.49
C ALA A 102 1.51 10.00 -13.17
N VAL A 103 1.04 10.38 -14.36
CA VAL A 103 0.12 9.55 -15.15
C VAL A 103 0.76 8.19 -15.51
N PHE A 104 2.07 8.12 -15.75
CA PHE A 104 2.73 6.88 -16.15
C PHE A 104 2.74 5.81 -15.05
N PRO A 105 3.24 6.05 -13.82
CA PRO A 105 3.17 5.05 -12.75
C PRO A 105 1.73 4.76 -12.32
N PHE A 106 0.81 5.72 -12.40
CA PHE A 106 -0.61 5.49 -12.17
C PHE A 106 -1.22 4.56 -13.23
N ALA A 107 -0.95 4.82 -14.51
CA ALA A 107 -1.42 3.99 -15.61
C ALA A 107 -0.86 2.56 -15.52
N TYR A 108 0.42 2.40 -15.21
CA TYR A 108 1.03 1.08 -15.02
C TYR A 108 0.31 0.27 -13.94
N ALA A 109 0.11 0.86 -12.74
CA ALA A 109 -0.60 0.17 -11.66
C ALA A 109 -2.06 -0.16 -12.02
N THR A 110 -2.72 0.73 -12.81
CA THR A 110 -4.09 0.49 -13.29
C THR A 110 -4.13 -0.64 -14.33
N MET A 111 -3.21 -0.64 -15.29
CA MET A 111 -3.10 -1.69 -16.31
C MET A 111 -2.87 -3.07 -15.70
N ALA A 112 -2.12 -3.15 -14.62
CA ALA A 112 -1.90 -4.39 -13.87
C ALA A 112 -3.19 -5.00 -13.29
N SER A 113 -4.27 -4.22 -13.16
CA SER A 113 -5.59 -4.74 -12.77
C SER A 113 -6.33 -5.47 -13.90
N PHE A 114 -5.85 -5.37 -15.13
CA PHE A 114 -6.44 -5.99 -16.32
C PHE A 114 -5.56 -7.14 -16.84
N GLU A 115 -5.21 -8.08 -15.99
CA GLU A 115 -4.32 -9.21 -16.30
C GLU A 115 -4.73 -9.99 -17.56
N ASN A 116 -6.03 -10.11 -17.82
CA ASN A 116 -6.55 -10.80 -19.00
C ASN A 116 -6.34 -10.05 -20.33
N ILE A 117 -6.08 -8.73 -20.27
CA ILE A 117 -5.93 -7.87 -21.45
C ILE A 117 -4.45 -7.53 -21.68
N PHE A 118 -3.75 -7.21 -20.62
CA PHE A 118 -2.33 -6.91 -20.65
C PHE A 118 -1.54 -8.16 -20.24
N SER A 119 -0.31 -8.25 -20.57
CA SER A 119 0.54 -9.40 -20.28
C SER A 119 0.49 -9.85 -18.81
N PRO A 120 0.52 -11.16 -18.48
CA PRO A 120 0.66 -11.65 -17.11
C PRO A 120 1.95 -11.17 -16.42
N TYR A 121 2.88 -10.59 -17.18
CA TYR A 121 4.13 -10.01 -16.65
C TYR A 121 3.99 -8.55 -16.19
N ILE A 122 2.89 -7.87 -16.53
CA ILE A 122 2.58 -6.54 -15.98
C ILE A 122 1.76 -6.76 -14.73
N ASN A 123 2.43 -6.87 -13.60
CA ASN A 123 1.76 -7.16 -12.35
C ASN A 123 2.12 -6.13 -11.26
N CYS A 124 1.08 -5.70 -10.55
CA CYS A 124 1.17 -4.84 -9.38
C CYS A 124 0.10 -5.29 -8.40
N GLU A 125 0.51 -5.81 -7.25
CA GLU A 125 -0.43 -6.28 -6.25
C GLU A 125 -1.41 -5.15 -5.88
N TYR A 126 -2.70 -5.46 -5.82
CA TYR A 126 -3.82 -4.53 -5.60
C TYR A 126 -4.07 -3.50 -6.73
N GLY A 127 -3.21 -3.35 -7.74
CA GLY A 127 -3.46 -2.57 -8.95
C GLY A 127 -4.14 -1.22 -8.71
N PHE A 128 -5.25 -0.97 -9.42
CA PHE A 128 -6.04 0.26 -9.33
C PHE A 128 -6.54 0.55 -7.91
N TYR A 129 -7.01 -0.46 -7.19
CA TYR A 129 -7.48 -0.31 -5.80
C TYR A 129 -6.38 0.23 -4.89
N GLY A 130 -5.18 -0.34 -4.98
CA GLY A 130 -4.05 0.05 -4.15
C GLY A 130 -3.52 1.45 -4.48
N ILE A 131 -3.37 1.78 -5.78
CA ILE A 131 -2.83 3.08 -6.20
C ILE A 131 -3.79 4.23 -5.85
N THR A 132 -5.10 4.03 -5.99
CA THR A 132 -6.10 5.03 -5.59
C THR A 132 -6.14 5.23 -4.08
N MET A 133 -6.01 4.16 -3.29
CA MET A 133 -5.87 4.26 -1.83
C MET A 133 -4.61 5.05 -1.45
N TYR A 134 -3.48 4.77 -2.12
CA TYR A 134 -2.23 5.50 -1.88
C TYR A 134 -2.40 7.00 -2.10
N LEU A 135 -2.95 7.37 -3.25
CA LEU A 135 -3.18 8.77 -3.61
C LEU A 135 -4.20 9.45 -2.69
N ALA A 136 -5.23 8.73 -2.25
CA ALA A 136 -6.21 9.25 -1.31
C ALA A 136 -5.58 9.61 0.05
N ILE A 137 -4.73 8.75 0.61
CA ILE A 137 -3.98 9.04 1.84
C ILE A 137 -2.97 10.16 1.62
N PHE A 138 -2.27 10.16 0.47
CA PHE A 138 -1.35 11.24 0.11
C PHE A 138 -2.06 12.61 0.05
N LEU A 139 -3.25 12.68 -0.54
CA LEU A 139 -4.04 13.91 -0.58
C LEU A 139 -4.37 14.45 0.82
N VAL A 140 -4.63 13.58 1.78
CA VAL A 140 -4.81 14.01 3.18
C VAL A 140 -3.55 14.73 3.70
N TYR A 141 -2.37 14.20 3.40
CA TYR A 141 -1.10 14.81 3.82
C TYR A 141 -0.86 16.18 3.18
N GLU A 142 -1.33 16.41 1.96
CA GLU A 142 -1.23 17.71 1.27
C GLU A 142 -2.31 18.70 1.77
N LEU A 143 -3.53 18.24 1.99
CA LEU A 143 -4.67 19.11 2.32
C LEU A 143 -4.67 19.55 3.79
N VAL A 144 -4.23 18.71 4.72
CA VAL A 144 -4.26 19.04 6.16
C VAL A 144 -3.47 20.31 6.51
N PRO A 145 -2.21 20.51 6.05
CA PRO A 145 -1.51 21.75 6.31
C PRO A 145 -2.24 22.98 5.75
N TYR A 146 -2.82 22.84 4.56
CA TYR A 146 -3.58 23.92 3.93
C TYR A 146 -4.82 24.30 4.73
N THR A 147 -5.60 23.32 5.19
CA THR A 147 -6.79 23.56 6.02
C THR A 147 -6.45 24.17 7.37
N LEU A 148 -5.33 23.75 7.98
CA LEU A 148 -4.85 24.33 9.24
C LEU A 148 -4.41 25.79 9.07
N LYS A 149 -3.77 26.14 7.96
CA LYS A 149 -3.41 27.52 7.62
C LYS A 149 -4.65 28.41 7.50
N GLN A 150 -5.66 27.94 6.79
CA GLN A 150 -6.93 28.68 6.67
C GLN A 150 -7.62 28.86 8.03
N LEU A 151 -7.61 27.84 8.88
CA LEU A 151 -8.14 27.92 10.24
C LEU A 151 -7.38 28.90 11.13
N ALA A 152 -6.06 28.91 11.04
CA ALA A 152 -5.20 29.84 11.76
C ALA A 152 -5.51 31.29 11.38
N HIS A 153 -5.59 31.55 10.09
CA HIS A 153 -5.93 32.88 9.56
C HIS A 153 -7.35 33.33 10.00
N LYS A 154 -8.33 32.45 9.92
CA LYS A 154 -9.73 32.75 10.32
C LYS A 154 -9.86 33.09 11.81
N ASN A 155 -9.06 32.46 12.67
CA ASN A 155 -9.12 32.60 14.12
C ASN A 155 -8.04 33.54 14.71
N ASN A 156 -7.24 34.21 13.86
CA ASN A 156 -6.10 35.05 14.27
C ASN A 156 -5.13 34.35 15.21
N VAL A 157 -4.83 33.07 14.96
CA VAL A 157 -3.89 32.23 15.73
C VAL A 157 -2.60 32.09 14.94
N ASN A 158 -1.47 31.92 15.64
CA ASN A 158 -0.19 31.64 15.01
C ASN A 158 -0.25 30.35 14.17
N GLU A 159 0.05 30.49 12.87
CA GLU A 159 -0.05 29.41 11.88
C GLU A 159 0.92 28.25 12.21
N ASP A 160 2.19 28.58 12.50
CA ASP A 160 3.22 27.59 12.75
C ASP A 160 2.91 26.76 14.01
N LEU A 161 2.44 27.43 15.07
CA LEU A 161 2.05 26.77 16.31
C LEU A 161 0.86 25.82 16.09
N LEU A 162 -0.14 26.25 15.33
CA LEU A 162 -1.33 25.42 15.04
C LEU A 162 -0.93 24.19 14.23
N ILE A 163 -0.07 24.35 13.23
CA ILE A 163 0.43 23.25 12.40
C ILE A 163 1.25 22.28 13.26
N GLU A 164 2.20 22.77 14.05
CA GLU A 164 3.05 21.93 14.89
C GLU A 164 2.24 21.04 15.84
N ILE A 165 1.22 21.61 16.50
CA ILE A 165 0.41 20.90 17.50
C ILE A 165 -0.58 19.90 16.84
N TYR A 166 -1.27 20.33 15.79
CA TYR A 166 -2.45 19.62 15.30
C TYR A 166 -2.24 18.82 14.01
N GLN A 167 -1.22 19.14 13.19
CA GLN A 167 -1.04 18.54 11.87
C GLN A 167 -1.06 17.00 11.90
N ARG A 168 -0.28 16.40 12.81
CA ARG A 168 -0.21 14.93 12.94
C ARG A 168 -1.57 14.34 13.29
N ARG A 169 -2.22 14.89 14.30
CA ARG A 169 -3.52 14.40 14.77
C ARG A 169 -4.57 14.46 13.64
N TYR A 170 -4.64 15.57 12.92
CA TYR A 170 -5.56 15.73 11.80
C TYR A 170 -5.21 14.79 10.64
N ARG A 171 -3.93 14.62 10.29
CA ARG A 171 -3.50 13.63 9.29
C ARG A 171 -3.97 12.23 9.65
N ASN A 172 -3.79 11.79 10.88
CA ASN A 172 -4.22 10.47 11.34
C ASN A 172 -5.74 10.29 11.22
N TYR A 173 -6.51 11.24 11.74
CA TYR A 173 -7.98 11.17 11.68
C TYR A 173 -8.52 11.23 10.24
N TYR A 174 -8.03 12.15 9.42
CA TYR A 174 -8.50 12.24 8.04
C TYR A 174 -8.02 11.05 7.20
N SER A 175 -6.86 10.45 7.49
CA SER A 175 -6.44 9.21 6.84
C SER A 175 -7.36 8.04 7.20
N LEU A 176 -7.86 7.94 8.44
CA LEU A 176 -8.90 6.99 8.80
C LEU A 176 -10.20 7.26 8.01
N MET A 177 -10.65 8.52 7.99
CA MET A 177 -11.89 8.89 7.30
C MET A 177 -11.83 8.60 5.80
N ILE A 178 -10.73 8.94 5.15
CA ILE A 178 -10.56 8.69 3.71
C ILE A 178 -10.43 7.19 3.41
N LEU A 179 -9.84 6.40 4.31
CA LEU A 179 -9.78 4.94 4.17
C LEU A 179 -11.17 4.32 4.23
N ILE A 180 -12.02 4.77 5.14
CA ILE A 180 -13.43 4.33 5.24
C ILE A 180 -14.18 4.74 3.97
N LEU A 181 -14.03 5.99 3.52
CA LEU A 181 -14.68 6.49 2.31
C LEU A 181 -14.23 5.71 1.07
N HIS A 182 -12.92 5.48 0.91
CA HIS A 182 -12.38 4.67 -0.18
C HIS A 182 -12.98 3.25 -0.18
N GLY A 183 -13.02 2.62 1.00
CA GLY A 183 -13.64 1.32 1.17
C GLY A 183 -15.12 1.32 0.79
N ALA A 184 -15.88 2.34 1.21
CA ALA A 184 -17.31 2.47 0.87
C ALA A 184 -17.53 2.68 -0.64
N ILE A 185 -16.72 3.52 -1.29
CA ILE A 185 -16.79 3.74 -2.75
C ILE A 185 -16.56 2.43 -3.50
N PHE A 186 -15.52 1.68 -3.18
CA PHE A 186 -15.24 0.41 -3.84
C PHE A 186 -16.29 -0.66 -3.54
N TYR A 187 -16.89 -0.63 -2.35
CA TYR A 187 -18.04 -1.49 -2.03
C TYR A 187 -19.25 -1.17 -2.91
N LEU A 188 -19.58 0.09 -3.08
CA LEU A 188 -20.67 0.52 -3.96
C LEU A 188 -20.40 0.14 -5.41
N LEU A 189 -19.19 0.38 -5.91
CA LEU A 189 -18.77 -0.02 -7.26
C LEU A 189 -18.91 -1.54 -7.48
N TYR A 190 -18.49 -2.34 -6.51
CA TYR A 190 -18.67 -3.78 -6.54
C TYR A 190 -20.14 -4.20 -6.58
N ARG A 191 -21.02 -3.55 -5.80
CA ARG A 191 -22.44 -3.83 -5.77
C ARG A 191 -23.19 -3.46 -7.04
N ILE A 192 -22.77 -2.35 -7.69
CA ILE A 192 -23.39 -1.87 -8.94
C ILE A 192 -22.94 -2.71 -10.13
N ASN A 193 -21.69 -3.13 -10.15
CA ASN A 193 -21.13 -3.84 -11.29
C ASN A 193 -20.25 -5.01 -10.81
N TYR A 194 -20.89 -6.16 -10.62
CA TYR A 194 -20.28 -7.40 -10.11
C TYR A 194 -19.07 -7.90 -10.95
N THR A 195 -18.89 -7.39 -12.16
CA THR A 195 -17.87 -7.82 -13.13
C THR A 195 -16.76 -6.81 -13.37
N LEU A 196 -16.62 -5.76 -12.52
CA LEU A 196 -15.55 -4.78 -12.70
C LEU A 196 -14.16 -5.41 -12.48
N PRO A 197 -13.32 -5.54 -13.52
CA PRO A 197 -11.97 -6.11 -13.41
C PRO A 197 -11.02 -5.24 -12.57
N LEU A 198 -11.44 -4.01 -12.22
CA LEU A 198 -10.70 -3.07 -11.37
C LEU A 198 -10.64 -3.49 -9.89
N ILE A 199 -11.44 -4.49 -9.49
CA ILE A 199 -11.50 -5.00 -8.13
C ILE A 199 -11.07 -6.47 -8.13
N PRO A 200 -9.77 -6.76 -8.02
CA PRO A 200 -9.22 -8.10 -8.22
C PRO A 200 -9.51 -9.09 -7.09
N PHE A 201 -10.21 -8.65 -6.01
CA PHE A 201 -10.41 -9.47 -4.81
C PHE A 201 -11.88 -9.59 -4.43
N SER A 202 -12.23 -10.69 -3.74
CA SER A 202 -13.49 -10.77 -3.02
C SER A 202 -13.62 -9.57 -2.08
N TYR A 203 -14.48 -8.63 -2.43
CA TYR A 203 -14.64 -7.37 -1.71
C TYR A 203 -15.07 -7.58 -0.24
N ASN A 204 -15.77 -8.64 0.06
CA ASN A 204 -16.20 -8.95 1.42
C ASN A 204 -15.02 -9.04 2.39
N ILE A 205 -13.88 -9.60 1.93
CA ILE A 205 -12.66 -9.69 2.74
C ILE A 205 -11.89 -8.37 2.71
N GLN A 206 -11.86 -7.69 1.55
CA GLN A 206 -11.12 -6.45 1.38
C GLN A 206 -11.73 -5.28 2.19
N SER A 207 -13.03 -5.30 2.48
CA SER A 207 -13.68 -4.28 3.31
C SER A 207 -13.10 -4.16 4.73
N TRP A 208 -12.51 -5.23 5.26
CA TRP A 208 -11.84 -5.21 6.57
C TRP A 208 -10.59 -4.31 6.62
N CYS A 209 -10.07 -3.90 5.47
CA CYS A 209 -8.95 -2.94 5.40
C CYS A 209 -9.23 -1.65 6.18
N CYS A 210 -10.49 -1.20 6.29
CA CYS A 210 -10.86 0.02 7.02
C CYS A 210 -10.50 -0.05 8.51
N LEU A 211 -10.45 -1.25 9.11
CA LEU A 211 -10.03 -1.42 10.50
C LEU A 211 -8.56 -1.03 10.73
N ALA A 212 -7.73 -1.03 9.70
CA ALA A 212 -6.35 -0.56 9.81
C ALA A 212 -6.28 0.93 10.21
N GLY A 213 -7.31 1.72 9.88
CA GLY A 213 -7.38 3.13 10.25
C GLY A 213 -7.39 3.37 11.77
N ILE A 214 -7.78 2.39 12.58
CA ILE A 214 -7.69 2.47 14.05
C ILE A 214 -6.22 2.65 14.47
N PHE A 215 -5.30 1.95 13.80
CA PHE A 215 -3.86 2.06 14.10
C PHE A 215 -3.29 3.44 13.69
N PHE A 216 -3.87 4.11 12.68
CA PHE A 216 -3.46 5.46 12.32
C PHE A 216 -3.66 6.45 13.48
N ILE A 217 -4.76 6.31 14.23
CA ILE A 217 -5.06 7.21 15.36
C ILE A 217 -3.95 7.16 16.41
N PHE A 218 -3.38 5.99 16.64
CA PHE A 218 -2.32 5.78 17.63
C PHE A 218 -0.92 6.10 17.10
N PHE A 219 -0.77 6.42 15.82
CA PHE A 219 0.53 6.71 15.23
C PHE A 219 1.10 8.03 15.78
N ASN A 220 2.23 7.95 16.46
CA ASN A 220 2.87 9.08 17.13
C ASN A 220 3.93 9.79 16.27
N GLY A 221 4.21 9.32 15.06
CA GLY A 221 5.20 9.87 14.14
C GLY A 221 6.65 9.77 14.63
N LYS A 222 6.89 9.10 15.75
CA LYS A 222 8.26 8.91 16.26
C LYS A 222 8.85 7.67 15.63
N LYS A 223 10.10 7.76 15.20
CA LYS A 223 10.85 6.58 14.80
C LYS A 223 11.01 5.66 16.01
N GLY A 224 10.78 4.37 15.80
CA GLY A 224 11.07 3.36 16.81
C GLY A 224 12.57 3.17 17.01
N TYR A 225 12.93 2.00 17.53
CA TYR A 225 14.34 1.64 17.76
C TYR A 225 15.14 1.65 16.45
N GLU A 226 16.11 2.57 16.33
CA GLU A 226 16.96 2.73 15.15
C GLU A 226 18.23 1.89 15.30
N HIS A 227 18.22 0.69 14.75
CA HIS A 227 19.42 -0.11 14.56
C HIS A 227 19.56 -0.50 13.09
N LYS A 228 20.80 -0.62 12.59
CA LYS A 228 21.04 -1.02 11.20
C LYS A 228 20.34 -2.33 10.85
N PHE A 229 20.32 -3.28 11.77
CA PHE A 229 19.65 -4.57 11.61
C PHE A 229 18.14 -4.40 11.41
N THR A 230 17.44 -3.62 12.24
CA THR A 230 15.99 -3.43 12.13
C THR A 230 15.59 -2.79 10.81
N LYS A 231 16.41 -1.85 10.31
CA LYS A 231 16.18 -1.20 9.01
C LYS A 231 16.15 -2.21 7.86
N TYR A 232 17.10 -3.15 7.83
CA TYR A 232 17.19 -4.14 6.75
C TYR A 232 16.32 -5.36 7.00
N ALA A 233 16.02 -5.69 8.25
CA ALA A 233 15.17 -6.83 8.62
C ALA A 233 13.81 -6.80 7.93
N PHE A 234 13.17 -5.63 7.82
CA PHE A 234 11.89 -5.47 7.14
C PHE A 234 11.97 -5.77 5.64
N TYR A 235 13.06 -5.36 4.99
CA TYR A 235 13.25 -5.62 3.56
C TYR A 235 13.55 -7.09 3.27
N VAL A 236 14.26 -7.76 4.16
CA VAL A 236 14.61 -9.19 4.04
C VAL A 236 13.46 -10.08 4.48
N TYR A 237 12.67 -9.66 5.48
CA TYR A 237 11.57 -10.44 6.02
C TYR A 237 10.54 -10.83 4.96
N TYR A 238 10.19 -9.92 4.06
CA TYR A 238 9.18 -10.19 3.05
C TYR A 238 9.58 -11.31 2.09
N PRO A 239 10.75 -11.27 1.41
CA PRO A 239 11.18 -12.39 0.57
C PRO A 239 11.41 -13.67 1.35
N LEU A 240 11.96 -13.55 2.56
CA LEU A 240 12.34 -14.71 3.37
C LEU A 240 11.13 -15.54 3.82
N HIS A 241 10.07 -14.88 4.36
CA HIS A 241 8.90 -15.63 4.83
C HIS A 241 8.12 -16.28 3.68
N VAL A 242 8.04 -15.64 2.50
CA VAL A 242 7.41 -16.23 1.33
C VAL A 242 8.22 -17.43 0.82
N ALA A 243 9.55 -17.31 0.78
CA ALA A 243 10.42 -18.43 0.40
C ALA A 243 10.28 -19.61 1.35
N ILE A 244 10.30 -19.37 2.67
CA ILE A 244 10.13 -20.42 3.68
C ILE A 244 8.77 -21.10 3.55
N LEU A 245 7.68 -20.33 3.44
CA LEU A 245 6.34 -20.91 3.29
C LEU A 245 6.20 -21.71 1.99
N GLY A 246 6.75 -21.23 0.88
CA GLY A 246 6.77 -21.95 -0.39
C GLY A 246 7.53 -23.28 -0.32
N ILE A 247 8.71 -23.30 0.32
CA ILE A 247 9.48 -24.53 0.52
C ILE A 247 8.73 -25.53 1.41
N ILE A 248 8.12 -25.06 2.51
CA ILE A 248 7.34 -25.91 3.41
C ILE A 248 6.13 -26.50 2.66
N ALA A 249 5.40 -25.67 1.89
CA ALA A 249 4.27 -26.15 1.10
C ALA A 249 4.70 -27.23 0.08
N TYR A 250 5.83 -27.03 -0.58
CA TYR A 250 6.40 -28.02 -1.49
C TYR A 250 6.73 -29.34 -0.78
N LEU A 251 7.40 -29.29 0.38
CA LEU A 251 7.77 -30.50 1.14
C LEU A 251 6.55 -31.28 1.66
N ILE A 252 5.44 -30.60 1.92
CA ILE A 252 4.19 -31.26 2.35
C ILE A 252 3.43 -31.86 1.16
N SER A 253 3.66 -31.35 -0.06
CA SER A 253 3.00 -31.82 -1.28
C SER A 253 3.66 -33.07 -1.90
N ILE A 254 4.87 -33.42 -1.46
CA ILE A 254 5.61 -34.63 -1.81
C ILE A 254 5.17 -35.78 -0.89
#